data_14b5c4f1d45d77ac0b6b5be5c586eecd
#
_entry.id   14b5c4f1d45d77ac0b6b5be5c586eecd
#
_cell.length_a   1.000
_cell.length_b   1.000
_cell.length_c   1.000
_cell.angle_alpha   90.00
_cell.angle_beta   90.00
_cell.angle_gamma   90.00
#
_symmetry.space_group_name_H-M   'P 1'
#
loop_
_entity.id
_entity.type
_entity.pdbx_description
1 polymer ?
#
loop_
_entity_poly.entity_id
_entity_poly.type
_entity_poly.pdbx_seq_one_letter_code
_entity_poly.pdbx_strand_id
1 'polypeptide(L)'
;MKIVIVGSGVIGGSYAMALKNAGYEEVYGIDTNIETLKKAKEIGIIKEGYVEGKEVIKEADIIILGIYPNLIKRFIEDNKHNFKDGAIINDVTGIKELFIDEVLSILPENIDYTANPIFMEVA
;
A
#
# COMPACT_ATOMS: atom_id res chain seq x y z
N MET A 1 8.44 5.20 11.03
CA MET A 1 8.03 5.05 9.61
C MET A 1 6.64 4.43 9.57
N LYS A 2 5.74 5.07 8.87
CA LYS A 2 4.38 4.56 8.71
C LYS A 2 4.22 3.89 7.35
N ILE A 3 3.73 2.65 7.37
CA ILE A 3 3.53 1.84 6.18
C ILE A 3 2.03 1.54 6.06
N VAL A 4 1.47 1.81 4.90
CA VAL A 4 0.06 1.55 4.60
C VAL A 4 -0.03 0.50 3.50
N ILE A 5 -0.77 -0.57 3.77
CA ILE A 5 -1.02 -1.63 2.79
C ILE A 5 -2.44 -1.47 2.28
N VAL A 6 -2.59 -1.27 0.99
CA VAL A 6 -3.89 -1.14 0.33
C VAL A 6 -4.25 -2.49 -0.26
N GLY A 7 -5.41 -3.02 0.14
CA GLY A 7 -5.80 -4.36 -0.22
C GLY A 7 -5.12 -5.39 0.67
N SER A 8 -5.63 -5.58 1.89
CA SER A 8 -5.05 -6.49 2.89
C SER A 8 -5.52 -7.95 2.74
N GLY A 9 -5.96 -8.36 1.54
CA GLY A 9 -6.31 -9.74 1.23
C GLY A 9 -5.10 -10.67 1.26
N VAL A 10 -5.11 -11.75 0.48
CA VAL A 10 -4.05 -12.78 0.53
C VAL A 10 -2.66 -12.19 0.33
N ILE A 11 -2.47 -11.36 -0.72
CA ILE A 11 -1.16 -10.77 -1.03
C ILE A 11 -0.77 -9.74 0.03
N GLY A 12 -1.68 -8.83 0.36
CA GLY A 12 -1.43 -7.79 1.37
C GLY A 12 -1.16 -8.37 2.75
N GLY A 13 -1.87 -9.45 3.13
CA GLY A 13 -1.64 -10.14 4.39
C GLY A 13 -0.24 -10.73 4.51
N SER A 14 0.29 -11.28 3.43
CA SER A 14 1.66 -11.82 3.39
C SER A 14 2.69 -10.71 3.62
N TYR A 15 2.52 -9.55 3.00
CA TYR A 15 3.40 -8.41 3.21
C TYR A 15 3.30 -7.85 4.62
N ALA A 16 2.09 -7.75 5.16
CA ALA A 16 1.89 -7.29 6.53
C ALA A 16 2.60 -8.20 7.53
N MET A 17 2.49 -9.52 7.35
CA MET A 17 3.17 -10.49 8.21
C MET A 17 4.70 -10.36 8.09
N ALA A 18 5.21 -10.21 6.86
CA ALA A 18 6.64 -10.05 6.64
C ALA A 18 7.18 -8.79 7.32
N LEU A 19 6.45 -7.69 7.22
CA LEU A 19 6.82 -6.43 7.88
C LEU A 19 6.80 -6.55 9.40
N LYS A 20 5.80 -7.23 9.95
CA LYS A 20 5.75 -7.49 11.38
C LYS A 20 6.95 -8.31 11.83
N ASN A 21 7.28 -9.36 11.11
CA ASN A 21 8.43 -10.22 11.44
C ASN A 21 9.75 -9.47 11.31
N ALA A 22 9.82 -8.45 10.45
CA ALA A 22 11.00 -7.60 10.30
C ALA A 22 11.08 -6.47 11.34
N GLY A 23 10.10 -6.37 12.25
CA GLY A 23 10.11 -5.40 13.35
C GLY A 23 9.39 -4.09 13.10
N TYR A 24 8.67 -3.96 11.99
CA TYR A 24 7.88 -2.75 11.73
C TYR A 24 6.57 -2.79 12.53
N GLU A 25 6.35 -1.77 13.35
CA GLU A 25 5.17 -1.69 14.22
C GLU A 25 4.06 -0.81 13.68
N GLU A 26 4.39 0.22 12.91
CA GLU A 26 3.39 1.14 12.36
C GLU A 26 2.95 0.72 10.96
N VAL A 27 2.22 -0.39 10.89
CA VAL A 27 1.65 -0.93 9.66
C VAL A 27 0.12 -0.81 9.74
N TYR A 28 -0.46 -0.20 8.72
CA TYR A 28 -1.90 0.06 8.63
C TYR A 28 -2.46 -0.57 7.37
N GLY A 29 -3.73 -0.95 7.39
CA GLY A 29 -4.39 -1.56 6.25
C GLY A 29 -5.56 -0.73 5.73
N ILE A 30 -5.73 -0.71 4.43
CA ILE A 30 -6.91 -0.15 3.77
C ILE A 30 -7.52 -1.26 2.92
N ASP A 31 -8.79 -1.54 3.14
CA ASP A 31 -9.52 -2.56 2.38
C ASP A 31 -11.01 -2.23 2.40
N THR A 32 -11.71 -2.57 1.33
CA THR A 32 -13.17 -2.43 1.29
C THR A 32 -13.87 -3.45 2.18
N ASN A 33 -13.21 -4.56 2.48
CA ASN A 33 -13.76 -5.63 3.32
C ASN A 33 -13.38 -5.42 4.78
N ILE A 34 -14.34 -4.96 5.58
CA ILE A 34 -14.12 -4.66 6.99
C ILE A 34 -13.76 -5.90 7.81
N GLU A 35 -14.25 -7.07 7.44
CA GLU A 35 -13.94 -8.31 8.15
C GLU A 35 -12.47 -8.70 7.99
N THR A 36 -11.91 -8.48 6.79
CA THR A 36 -10.50 -8.70 6.53
C THR A 36 -9.65 -7.80 7.43
N LEU A 37 -10.03 -6.52 7.56
CA LEU A 37 -9.32 -5.56 8.41
C LEU A 37 -9.40 -5.94 9.88
N LYS A 38 -10.57 -6.35 10.36
CA LYS A 38 -10.75 -6.77 11.75
C LYS A 38 -9.88 -7.97 12.08
N LYS A 39 -9.85 -8.96 11.20
CA LYS A 39 -9.06 -10.17 11.40
C LYS A 39 -7.57 -9.85 11.42
N ALA A 40 -7.10 -9.02 10.49
CA ALA A 40 -5.71 -8.60 10.44
C ALA A 40 -5.28 -7.86 11.72
N LYS A 41 -6.15 -7.01 12.24
CA LYS A 41 -5.90 -6.31 13.50
C LYS A 41 -5.89 -7.25 14.69
N GLU A 42 -6.83 -8.21 14.76
CA GLU A 42 -6.91 -9.20 15.83
C GLU A 42 -5.65 -10.06 15.93
N ILE A 43 -5.12 -10.49 14.80
CA ILE A 43 -3.89 -11.29 14.79
C ILE A 43 -2.62 -10.42 14.87
N GLY A 44 -2.79 -9.10 14.91
CA GLY A 44 -1.70 -8.16 15.17
C GLY A 44 -0.77 -7.86 14.01
N ILE A 45 -1.16 -8.15 12.78
CA ILE A 45 -0.32 -7.85 11.61
C ILE A 45 -0.51 -6.42 11.09
N ILE A 46 -1.59 -5.76 11.48
CA ILE A 46 -1.78 -4.32 11.29
C ILE A 46 -2.15 -3.67 12.62
N LYS A 47 -1.74 -2.44 12.79
CA LYS A 47 -2.04 -1.65 14.00
C LYS A 47 -3.48 -1.14 13.96
N GLU A 48 -3.94 -0.73 12.78
CA GLU A 48 -5.32 -0.28 12.55
C GLU A 48 -5.69 -0.49 11.10
N GLY A 49 -7.00 -0.64 10.83
CA GLY A 49 -7.53 -0.80 9.48
C GLY A 49 -8.58 0.25 9.15
N TYR A 50 -8.65 0.62 7.88
CA TYR A 50 -9.56 1.65 7.39
C TYR A 50 -10.25 1.20 6.10
N VAL A 51 -11.55 1.42 6.01
CA VAL A 51 -12.29 1.23 4.77
C VAL A 51 -12.01 2.39 3.81
N GLU A 52 -11.95 3.61 4.36
CA GLU A 52 -11.52 4.79 3.64
C GLU A 52 -10.29 5.36 4.33
N GLY A 53 -9.16 5.39 3.65
CA GLY A 53 -7.88 5.67 4.28
C GLY A 53 -7.21 6.97 3.88
N LYS A 54 -7.95 7.99 3.43
CA LYS A 54 -7.34 9.26 2.99
C LYS A 54 -6.44 9.89 4.04
N GLU A 55 -6.87 9.88 5.30
CA GLU A 55 -6.09 10.49 6.38
C GLU A 55 -4.81 9.72 6.69
N VAL A 56 -4.87 8.38 6.69
CA VAL A 56 -3.66 7.58 6.95
C VAL A 56 -2.70 7.63 5.76
N ILE A 57 -3.20 7.77 4.55
CA ILE A 57 -2.37 7.93 3.35
C ILE A 57 -1.53 9.20 3.43
N LYS A 58 -2.06 10.29 3.97
CA LYS A 58 -1.32 11.55 4.15
C LYS A 58 -0.09 11.41 5.02
N GLU A 59 -0.10 10.44 5.92
CA GLU A 59 0.99 10.21 6.85
C GLU A 59 1.92 9.07 6.42
N ALA A 60 1.57 8.35 5.36
CA ALA A 60 2.31 7.16 4.94
C ALA A 60 3.64 7.51 4.29
N ASP A 61 4.71 6.92 4.80
CA ASP A 61 6.02 6.99 4.18
C ASP A 61 6.13 6.00 3.02
N ILE A 62 5.51 4.83 3.18
CA ILE A 62 5.48 3.79 2.17
C ILE A 62 4.04 3.29 2.01
N ILE A 63 3.59 3.18 0.77
CA ILE A 63 2.27 2.67 0.43
C ILE A 63 2.46 1.43 -0.43
N ILE A 64 1.99 0.29 0.07
CA ILE A 64 2.10 -0.99 -0.64
C ILE A 64 0.74 -1.29 -1.28
N LEU A 65 0.73 -1.41 -2.60
CA LEU A 65 -0.50 -1.67 -3.36
C LEU A 65 -0.63 -3.16 -3.67
N GLY A 66 -1.62 -3.80 -3.02
CA GLY A 66 -2.02 -5.18 -3.29
C GLY A 66 -3.39 -5.25 -3.95
N ILE A 67 -3.70 -4.30 -4.83
CA ILE A 67 -4.98 -4.22 -5.55
C ILE A 67 -4.78 -4.61 -7.01
N TYR A 68 -5.87 -4.92 -7.70
CA TYR A 68 -5.79 -5.27 -9.12
C TYR A 68 -5.22 -4.12 -9.95
N PRO A 69 -4.40 -4.43 -10.97
CA PRO A 69 -3.74 -3.39 -11.79
C PRO A 69 -4.68 -2.33 -12.36
N ASN A 70 -5.90 -2.71 -12.75
CA ASN A 70 -6.89 -1.77 -13.28
C ASN A 70 -7.39 -0.75 -12.24
N LEU A 71 -7.15 -1.00 -10.95
CA LEU A 71 -7.54 -0.10 -9.88
C LEU A 71 -6.41 0.83 -9.43
N ILE A 72 -5.17 0.54 -9.82
CA ILE A 72 -4.00 1.31 -9.39
C ILE A 72 -4.06 2.75 -9.90
N LYS A 73 -4.36 2.94 -11.17
CA LYS A 73 -4.45 4.28 -11.76
C LYS A 73 -5.49 5.13 -11.05
N ARG A 74 -6.67 4.55 -10.81
CA ARG A 74 -7.74 5.23 -10.09
C ARG A 74 -7.34 5.58 -8.67
N PHE A 75 -6.69 4.64 -7.98
CA PHE A 75 -6.21 4.89 -6.63
C PHE A 75 -5.25 6.09 -6.59
N ILE A 76 -4.31 6.15 -7.53
CA ILE A 76 -3.36 7.25 -7.60
C ILE A 76 -4.06 8.56 -7.95
N GLU A 77 -4.97 8.57 -8.91
CA GLU A 77 -5.73 9.77 -9.27
C GLU A 77 -6.53 10.31 -8.09
N ASP A 78 -7.18 9.42 -7.35
CA ASP A 78 -8.00 9.80 -6.20
C ASP A 78 -7.17 10.34 -5.03
N ASN A 79 -5.91 9.96 -4.94
CA ASN A 79 -5.05 10.29 -3.80
C ASN A 79 -3.83 11.16 -4.14
N LYS A 80 -3.65 11.57 -5.39
CA LYS A 80 -2.43 12.27 -5.82
C LYS A 80 -2.12 13.55 -5.03
N HIS A 81 -3.11 14.20 -4.46
CA HIS A 81 -2.94 15.39 -3.64
C HIS A 81 -2.82 15.08 -2.14
N ASN A 82 -2.95 13.80 -1.77
CA ASN A 82 -2.91 13.37 -0.38
C ASN A 82 -1.57 12.75 0.02
N PHE A 83 -0.75 12.32 -0.94
CA PHE A 83 0.51 11.67 -0.62
C PHE A 83 1.48 12.62 0.08
N LYS A 84 2.11 12.09 1.13
CA LYS A 84 3.17 12.80 1.82
C LYS A 84 4.34 13.03 0.87
N ASP A 85 4.98 14.19 0.97
CA ASP A 85 6.16 14.51 0.18
C ASP A 85 7.26 13.46 0.43
N GLY A 86 7.80 12.91 -0.66
CA GLY A 86 8.81 11.86 -0.57
C GLY A 86 8.28 10.46 -0.31
N ALA A 87 6.96 10.26 -0.28
CA ALA A 87 6.39 8.92 -0.10
C ALA A 87 6.76 7.99 -1.25
N ILE A 88 6.85 6.70 -0.93
CA ILE A 88 7.17 5.66 -1.91
C ILE A 88 5.94 4.77 -2.10
N ILE A 89 5.53 4.59 -3.34
CA ILE A 89 4.46 3.65 -3.68
C ILE A 89 5.10 2.40 -4.25
N ASN A 90 4.83 1.26 -3.62
CA ASN A 90 5.33 -0.04 -4.06
C ASN A 90 4.16 -0.91 -4.53
N ASP A 91 4.14 -1.24 -5.82
CA ASP A 91 3.16 -2.15 -6.38
C ASP A 91 3.70 -3.57 -6.33
N VAL A 92 3.01 -4.45 -5.61
CA VAL A 92 3.42 -5.84 -5.42
C VAL A 92 2.64 -6.81 -6.31
N THR A 93 1.74 -6.30 -7.14
CA THR A 93 0.89 -7.13 -8.00
C THR A 93 1.52 -7.46 -9.35
N GLY A 94 2.66 -6.86 -9.68
CA GLY A 94 3.33 -7.08 -10.95
C GLY A 94 2.63 -6.42 -12.12
N ILE A 95 2.34 -5.12 -11.99
CA ILE A 95 1.71 -4.33 -13.06
C ILE A 95 2.50 -4.50 -14.36
N LYS A 96 1.80 -4.67 -15.47
CA LYS A 96 2.43 -4.80 -16.79
C LYS A 96 3.04 -3.48 -17.23
N GLU A 97 4.13 -3.53 -18.01
CA GLU A 97 4.83 -2.35 -18.50
C GLU A 97 3.92 -1.32 -19.17
N LEU A 98 2.88 -1.79 -19.86
CA LEU A 98 1.90 -0.92 -20.52
C LEU A 98 1.21 0.04 -19.54
N PHE A 99 1.00 -0.39 -18.31
CA PHE A 99 0.32 0.41 -17.29
C PHE A 99 1.28 1.28 -16.49
N ILE A 100 2.56 0.93 -16.44
CA ILE A 100 3.55 1.70 -15.70
C ILE A 100 3.66 3.12 -16.25
N ASP A 101 3.71 3.28 -17.56
CA ASP A 101 3.80 4.59 -18.20
C ASP A 101 2.58 5.46 -17.88
N GLU A 102 1.39 4.86 -17.88
CA GLU A 102 0.17 5.56 -17.52
C GLU A 102 0.20 6.04 -16.06
N VAL A 103 0.66 5.17 -15.17
CA VAL A 103 0.78 5.50 -13.74
C VAL A 103 1.79 6.62 -13.54
N LEU A 104 2.95 6.53 -14.16
CA LEU A 104 3.99 7.55 -14.05
C LEU A 104 3.54 8.91 -14.59
N SER A 105 2.67 8.91 -15.59
CA SER A 105 2.17 10.15 -16.19
C SER A 105 1.26 10.96 -15.26
N ILE A 106 0.62 10.29 -14.31
CA ILE A 106 -0.31 10.95 -13.35
C ILE A 106 0.28 11.11 -11.96
N LEU A 107 1.43 10.49 -11.71
CA LEU A 107 2.08 10.52 -10.39
C LEU A 107 2.72 11.88 -10.13
N PRO A 108 2.54 12.47 -8.92
CA PRO A 108 3.27 13.68 -8.55
C PRO A 108 4.79 13.48 -8.61
N GLU A 109 5.53 14.52 -8.98
CA GLU A 109 6.99 14.46 -9.14
C GLU A 109 7.75 14.07 -7.86
N ASN A 110 7.19 14.41 -6.72
CA ASN A 110 7.79 14.15 -5.41
C ASN A 110 7.49 12.76 -4.84
N ILE A 111 6.86 11.89 -5.64
CA ILE A 111 6.48 10.54 -5.21
C ILE A 111 7.20 9.52 -6.06
N ASP A 112 7.86 8.56 -5.41
CA ASP A 112 8.52 7.44 -6.09
C ASP A 112 7.56 6.26 -6.27
N TYR A 113 7.70 5.57 -7.38
CA TYR A 113 6.89 4.39 -7.69
C TYR A 113 7.77 3.22 -8.08
N THR A 114 7.55 2.08 -7.44
CA THR A 114 8.26 0.84 -7.78
C THR A 114 7.24 -0.27 -8.02
N ALA A 115 7.52 -1.13 -8.99
CA ALA A 115 6.62 -2.23 -9.38
C ALA A 115 7.27 -3.59 -9.15
N ASN A 116 8.02 -3.74 -8.08
CA ASN A 116 8.65 -5.00 -7.71
C ASN A 116 8.48 -5.28 -6.21
N PRO A 117 8.51 -6.55 -5.78
CA PRO A 117 8.28 -6.92 -4.39
C PRO A 117 9.53 -6.71 -3.51
N ILE A 118 9.94 -5.45 -3.33
CA ILE A 118 11.15 -5.07 -2.59
C ILE A 118 11.18 -5.69 -1.19
N PHE A 119 10.06 -5.68 -0.48
CA PHE A 119 10.02 -6.14 0.90
C PHE A 119 10.12 -7.64 1.07
N MET A 120 9.86 -8.41 0.03
CA MET A 120 10.02 -9.87 0.06
C MET A 120 11.49 -10.27 0.16
N GLU A 121 12.39 -9.46 -0.37
CA GLU A 121 13.82 -9.70 -0.32
C GLU A 121 14.40 -9.34 1.06
N VAL A 122 13.78 -8.40 1.76
CA VAL A 122 14.23 -7.92 3.06
C VAL A 122 13.69 -8.78 4.20
N ALA A 123 12.50 -9.31 4.01
CA ALA A 123 11.83 -10.10 5.02
C ALA A 123 12.32 -11.53 5.05
#